data_4e8a4c8d95e0a151268850c343463828
#
_entry.id   4e8a4c8d95e0a151268850c343463828
#
_cell.length_a   1.000
_cell.length_b   1.000
_cell.length_c   1.000
_cell.angle_alpha   90.00
_cell.angle_beta   90.00
_cell.angle_gamma   90.00
#
_symmetry.space_group_name_H-M   'P 1'
#
loop_
_entity.id
_entity.type
_entity.pdbx_description
1 polymer ?
#
loop_
_entity_poly.entity_id
_entity_poly.type
_entity_poly.pdbx_seq_one_letter_code
_entity_poly.pdbx_strand_id
1 'polypeptide(L)'
;MKSPDHTPPEALWSHLHWLVVLGQQGSYTGAAARLGVSKAAMSQHIAELERAAGVPLVRRTTRSVGLTEAGRQLVDDTRGAFERIAESFAGVRDRAGVPHGRLRVTAPVALARQQLMPRLPAFLRAYPEVRLELDMSDNLRSLTLEGLDLAIRHTAVAPDTHVAWPLCTTQSVLVANRAYLRRTGIPTTPDDLRQHDCLHYPRTQEAPAWTFEPMVPGASPRLTVPVTGPLAANNSEALRDAALAGLGIALVPDFSAQAALQAGKLVEVLPDWRPVGTFSETIHAIRPYSAHVPRAVAVFVEWLREAFAPGFRA
;
A
#
# COMPACT_ATOMS: atom_id res chain seq x y z
N MET A 1 32.83 -17.88 -43.17
CA MET A 1 32.48 -17.15 -41.93
C MET A 1 31.34 -16.18 -42.27
N LYS A 2 30.06 -16.53 -41.94
CA LYS A 2 28.94 -15.60 -42.23
C LYS A 2 29.03 -14.47 -41.19
N SER A 3 29.03 -13.22 -41.68
CA SER A 3 28.94 -12.01 -40.85
C SER A 3 27.71 -12.15 -39.89
N PRO A 4 27.80 -11.69 -38.64
CA PRO A 4 26.64 -11.65 -37.78
C PRO A 4 25.57 -10.80 -38.46
N ASP A 5 24.35 -11.32 -38.49
CA ASP A 5 23.15 -10.66 -39.02
C ASP A 5 22.96 -9.36 -38.22
N HIS A 6 23.27 -8.23 -38.83
CA HIS A 6 23.16 -6.92 -38.18
C HIS A 6 21.69 -6.49 -38.23
N THR A 7 20.84 -7.14 -37.43
CA THR A 7 19.49 -6.66 -37.25
C THR A 7 19.54 -5.34 -36.49
N PRO A 8 19.04 -4.24 -37.08
CA PRO A 8 19.08 -2.94 -36.40
C PRO A 8 18.28 -2.99 -35.11
N PRO A 9 18.74 -2.30 -34.03
CA PRO A 9 18.07 -2.34 -32.70
C PRO A 9 16.59 -1.99 -32.77
N GLU A 10 16.18 -1.10 -33.68
CA GLU A 10 14.80 -0.67 -33.89
C GLU A 10 13.87 -1.83 -34.27
N ALA A 11 14.37 -2.79 -35.04
CA ALA A 11 13.60 -3.99 -35.41
C ALA A 11 13.35 -4.94 -34.23
N LEU A 12 14.11 -4.76 -33.13
CA LEU A 12 14.04 -5.61 -31.93
C LEU A 12 13.25 -4.99 -30.79
N TRP A 13 12.68 -3.80 -30.92
CA TRP A 13 11.99 -3.13 -29.81
C TRP A 13 10.81 -3.95 -29.25
N SER A 14 10.05 -4.59 -30.09
CA SER A 14 8.98 -5.49 -29.63
C SER A 14 9.54 -6.69 -28.86
N HIS A 15 10.65 -7.28 -29.33
CA HIS A 15 11.31 -8.42 -28.69
C HIS A 15 11.88 -8.04 -27.32
N LEU A 16 12.51 -6.85 -27.21
CA LEU A 16 12.97 -6.28 -25.95
C LEU A 16 11.82 -6.08 -24.97
N HIS A 17 10.72 -5.49 -25.42
CA HIS A 17 9.51 -5.35 -24.58
C HIS A 17 8.99 -6.70 -24.10
N TRP A 18 8.97 -7.71 -24.96
CA TRP A 18 8.53 -9.06 -24.56
C TRP A 18 9.45 -9.70 -23.52
N LEU A 19 10.77 -9.47 -23.60
CA LEU A 19 11.72 -9.90 -22.58
C LEU A 19 11.46 -9.20 -21.24
N VAL A 20 11.18 -7.90 -21.24
CA VAL A 20 10.80 -7.14 -20.02
C VAL A 20 9.54 -7.73 -19.40
N VAL A 21 8.50 -8.01 -20.19
CA VAL A 21 7.27 -8.62 -19.71
C VAL A 21 7.51 -10.04 -19.18
N LEU A 22 8.37 -10.84 -19.84
CA LEU A 22 8.73 -12.17 -19.38
C LEU A 22 9.46 -12.13 -18.03
N GLY A 23 10.38 -11.21 -17.85
CA GLY A 23 11.08 -10.99 -16.59
C GLY A 23 10.14 -10.62 -15.44
N GLN A 24 9.12 -9.80 -15.70
CA GLN A 24 8.10 -9.41 -14.72
C GLN A 24 7.14 -10.57 -14.35
N GLN A 25 6.78 -11.41 -15.32
CA GLN A 25 5.80 -12.50 -15.12
C GLN A 25 6.44 -13.82 -14.63
N GLY A 26 7.75 -14.00 -14.80
CA GLY A 26 8.46 -15.21 -14.39
C GLY A 26 8.01 -16.49 -15.12
N SER A 27 7.13 -16.38 -16.12
CA SER A 27 6.65 -17.53 -16.90
C SER A 27 6.22 -17.13 -18.32
N TYR A 28 6.47 -18.01 -19.28
CA TYR A 28 6.03 -17.83 -20.67
C TYR A 28 4.51 -17.75 -20.79
N THR A 29 3.79 -18.54 -20.00
CA THR A 29 2.31 -18.55 -20.03
C THR A 29 1.74 -17.24 -19.50
N GLY A 30 2.26 -16.73 -18.37
CA GLY A 30 1.84 -15.43 -17.81
C GLY A 30 2.18 -14.26 -18.73
N ALA A 31 3.40 -14.26 -19.31
CA ALA A 31 3.82 -13.22 -20.26
C ALA A 31 2.97 -13.23 -21.54
N ALA A 32 2.71 -14.41 -22.10
CA ALA A 32 1.88 -14.57 -23.30
C ALA A 32 0.43 -14.08 -23.05
N ALA A 33 -0.17 -14.45 -21.91
CA ALA A 33 -1.49 -13.97 -21.51
C ALA A 33 -1.54 -12.44 -21.36
N ARG A 34 -0.51 -11.84 -20.75
CA ARG A 34 -0.42 -10.38 -20.59
C ARG A 34 -0.30 -9.63 -21.92
N LEU A 35 0.42 -10.21 -22.89
CA LEU A 35 0.62 -9.62 -24.21
C LEU A 35 -0.50 -9.97 -25.21
N GLY A 36 -1.43 -10.86 -24.87
CA GLY A 36 -2.51 -11.32 -25.76
C GLY A 36 -2.00 -12.17 -26.93
N VAL A 37 -0.90 -12.93 -26.73
CA VAL A 37 -0.24 -13.74 -27.76
C VAL A 37 -0.16 -15.22 -27.35
N SER A 38 0.23 -16.11 -28.30
CA SER A 38 0.47 -17.51 -27.98
C SER A 38 1.81 -17.71 -27.24
N LYS A 39 1.89 -18.77 -26.43
CA LYS A 39 3.16 -19.16 -25.78
C LYS A 39 4.25 -19.47 -26.83
N ALA A 40 3.87 -20.02 -27.99
CA ALA A 40 4.79 -20.31 -29.09
C ALA A 40 5.38 -19.01 -29.67
N ALA A 41 4.54 -18.02 -29.96
CA ALA A 41 4.98 -16.72 -30.40
C ALA A 41 5.95 -16.06 -29.41
N MET A 42 5.58 -16.07 -28.10
CA MET A 42 6.45 -15.56 -27.04
C MET A 42 7.83 -16.23 -27.05
N SER A 43 7.87 -17.57 -27.18
CA SER A 43 9.13 -18.33 -27.22
C SER A 43 9.97 -18.00 -28.46
N GLN A 44 9.33 -17.81 -29.61
CA GLN A 44 9.99 -17.47 -30.86
C GLN A 44 10.64 -16.08 -30.79
N HIS A 45 9.90 -15.05 -30.31
CA HIS A 45 10.43 -13.70 -30.17
C HIS A 45 11.63 -13.64 -29.22
N ILE A 46 11.60 -14.38 -28.09
CA ILE A 46 12.76 -14.45 -27.20
C ILE A 46 13.96 -15.13 -27.90
N ALA A 47 13.72 -16.21 -28.64
CA ALA A 47 14.80 -16.88 -29.37
C ALA A 47 15.41 -16.03 -30.47
N GLU A 48 14.62 -15.17 -31.14
CA GLU A 48 15.09 -14.21 -32.12
C GLU A 48 15.94 -13.11 -31.47
N LEU A 49 15.52 -12.62 -30.28
CA LEU A 49 16.30 -11.64 -29.52
C LEU A 49 17.63 -12.24 -29.04
N GLU A 50 17.63 -13.47 -28.52
CA GLU A 50 18.87 -14.17 -28.11
C GLU A 50 19.83 -14.40 -29.28
N ARG A 51 19.30 -14.70 -30.48
CA ARG A 51 20.10 -14.86 -31.70
C ARG A 51 20.73 -13.53 -32.11
N ALA A 52 19.98 -12.43 -32.07
CA ALA A 52 20.48 -11.10 -32.37
C ALA A 52 21.52 -10.60 -31.35
N ALA A 53 21.28 -10.91 -30.05
CA ALA A 53 22.21 -10.57 -28.97
C ALA A 53 23.47 -11.44 -28.94
N GLY A 54 23.46 -12.61 -29.60
CA GLY A 54 24.56 -13.58 -29.60
C GLY A 54 24.78 -14.30 -28.24
N VAL A 55 23.92 -14.07 -27.27
CA VAL A 55 24.01 -14.67 -25.93
C VAL A 55 22.62 -15.08 -25.42
N PRO A 56 22.52 -16.13 -24.60
CA PRO A 56 21.25 -16.52 -23.97
C PRO A 56 20.84 -15.47 -22.93
N LEU A 57 19.58 -15.03 -22.99
CA LEU A 57 18.98 -14.07 -22.08
C LEU A 57 18.04 -14.73 -21.05
N VAL A 58 17.60 -15.95 -21.35
CA VAL A 58 16.65 -16.70 -20.52
C VAL A 58 17.22 -18.08 -20.19
N ARG A 59 17.16 -18.47 -18.91
CA ARG A 59 17.42 -19.84 -18.46
C ARG A 59 16.11 -20.64 -18.43
N ARG A 60 16.05 -21.72 -19.17
CA ARG A 60 14.92 -22.65 -19.12
C ARG A 60 15.23 -23.78 -18.13
N THR A 61 14.47 -23.86 -17.07
CA THR A 61 14.41 -25.08 -16.24
C THR A 61 13.04 -25.71 -16.40
N THR A 62 12.91 -26.97 -16.08
CA THR A 62 11.62 -27.71 -16.19
C THR A 62 10.53 -27.17 -15.25
N ARG A 63 10.88 -26.35 -14.27
CA ARG A 63 9.97 -25.82 -13.25
C ARG A 63 9.85 -24.31 -13.20
N SER A 64 10.78 -23.54 -13.80
CA SER A 64 10.76 -22.09 -13.76
C SER A 64 11.48 -21.47 -14.95
N VAL A 65 11.11 -20.25 -15.28
CA VAL A 65 11.77 -19.39 -16.26
C VAL A 65 12.48 -18.28 -15.48
N GLY A 66 13.80 -18.22 -15.62
CA GLY A 66 14.62 -17.18 -15.01
C GLY A 66 15.44 -16.43 -16.09
N LEU A 67 15.76 -15.17 -15.84
CA LEU A 67 16.68 -14.43 -16.67
C LEU A 67 18.14 -14.86 -16.39
N THR A 68 18.97 -14.85 -17.41
CA THR A 68 20.43 -14.89 -17.24
C THR A 68 20.93 -13.56 -16.67
N GLU A 69 22.23 -13.44 -16.36
CA GLU A 69 22.80 -12.16 -15.93
C GLU A 69 22.63 -11.10 -17.03
N ALA A 70 22.98 -11.45 -18.29
CA ALA A 70 22.79 -10.59 -19.45
C ALA A 70 21.30 -10.20 -19.65
N GLY A 71 20.39 -11.17 -19.45
CA GLY A 71 18.96 -10.91 -19.54
C GLY A 71 18.45 -9.95 -18.45
N ARG A 72 18.93 -10.09 -17.20
CA ARG A 72 18.58 -9.15 -16.11
C ARG A 72 19.07 -7.76 -16.40
N GLN A 73 20.36 -7.61 -16.76
CA GLN A 73 20.94 -6.32 -17.11
C GLN A 73 20.12 -5.64 -18.21
N LEU A 74 19.82 -6.34 -19.31
CA LEU A 74 19.05 -5.80 -20.43
C LEU A 74 17.63 -5.39 -20.01
N VAL A 75 16.96 -6.17 -19.19
CA VAL A 75 15.63 -5.83 -18.64
C VAL A 75 15.70 -4.60 -17.75
N ASP A 76 16.68 -4.52 -16.85
CA ASP A 76 16.83 -3.39 -15.93
C ASP A 76 17.14 -2.08 -16.67
N ASP A 77 17.99 -2.13 -17.71
CA ASP A 77 18.34 -0.98 -18.54
C ASP A 77 17.18 -0.49 -19.43
N THR A 78 16.29 -1.39 -19.88
CA THR A 78 15.25 -1.04 -20.88
C THR A 78 13.86 -0.85 -20.26
N ARG A 79 13.59 -1.40 -19.08
CA ARG A 79 12.28 -1.33 -18.41
C ARG A 79 11.75 0.10 -18.30
N GLY A 80 12.56 1.01 -17.75
CA GLY A 80 12.17 2.42 -17.59
C GLY A 80 11.87 3.14 -18.90
N ALA A 81 12.51 2.74 -20.02
CA ALA A 81 12.20 3.30 -21.32
C ALA A 81 10.81 2.85 -21.80
N PHE A 82 10.46 1.56 -21.68
CA PHE A 82 9.14 1.06 -22.07
C PHE A 82 8.03 1.61 -21.17
N GLU A 83 8.28 1.79 -19.86
CA GLU A 83 7.35 2.45 -18.94
C GLU A 83 7.08 3.90 -19.40
N ARG A 84 8.11 4.69 -19.73
CA ARG A 84 7.95 6.05 -20.27
C ARG A 84 7.18 6.10 -21.60
N ILE A 85 7.42 5.14 -22.50
CA ILE A 85 6.67 5.05 -23.76
C ILE A 85 5.19 4.78 -23.47
N ALA A 86 4.88 3.82 -22.60
CA ALA A 86 3.51 3.50 -22.21
C ALA A 86 2.80 4.69 -21.53
N GLU A 87 3.49 5.39 -20.63
CA GLU A 87 3.01 6.61 -19.98
C GLU A 87 2.74 7.74 -20.98
N SER A 88 3.66 7.96 -21.92
CA SER A 88 3.49 9.00 -22.96
C SER A 88 2.27 8.70 -23.84
N PHE A 89 2.06 7.44 -24.19
CA PHE A 89 0.90 7.02 -24.98
C PHE A 89 -0.42 7.13 -24.17
N ALA A 90 -0.39 6.76 -22.90
CA ALA A 90 -1.51 6.98 -21.97
C ALA A 90 -1.86 8.47 -21.89
N GLY A 91 -0.86 9.35 -21.76
CA GLY A 91 -1.03 10.80 -21.73
C GLY A 91 -1.70 11.39 -22.99
N VAL A 92 -1.48 10.79 -24.16
CA VAL A 92 -2.18 11.19 -25.40
C VAL A 92 -3.67 10.80 -25.32
N ARG A 93 -3.98 9.62 -24.79
CA ARG A 93 -5.37 9.17 -24.60
C ARG A 93 -6.09 9.95 -23.50
N ASP A 94 -5.40 10.30 -22.41
CA ASP A 94 -5.94 11.11 -21.31
C ASP A 94 -6.35 12.54 -21.74
N ARG A 95 -5.75 13.08 -22.81
CA ARG A 95 -6.16 14.35 -23.41
C ARG A 95 -7.60 14.34 -23.96
N ALA A 96 -8.18 13.19 -24.19
CA ALA A 96 -9.58 13.04 -24.59
C ALA A 96 -10.61 13.35 -23.48
N GLY A 97 -10.17 13.59 -22.25
CA GLY A 97 -10.98 14.28 -21.23
C GLY A 97 -11.73 13.40 -20.22
N VAL A 98 -11.94 12.11 -20.45
CA VAL A 98 -12.68 11.24 -19.53
C VAL A 98 -11.72 10.31 -18.77
N PRO A 99 -11.76 10.29 -17.42
CA PRO A 99 -10.98 9.32 -16.64
C PRO A 99 -11.41 7.90 -16.96
N HIS A 100 -10.48 7.05 -17.40
CA HIS A 100 -10.78 5.68 -17.81
C HIS A 100 -9.63 4.72 -17.52
N GLY A 101 -9.90 3.41 -17.63
CA GLY A 101 -8.90 2.37 -17.51
C GLY A 101 -8.84 1.75 -16.12
N ARG A 102 -7.82 0.93 -15.91
CA ARG A 102 -7.60 0.16 -14.69
C ARG A 102 -6.79 1.00 -13.71
N LEU A 103 -7.23 1.04 -12.46
CA LEU A 103 -6.59 1.71 -11.34
C LEU A 103 -6.32 0.69 -10.23
N ARG A 104 -5.05 0.37 -9.97
CA ARG A 104 -4.62 -0.60 -8.95
C ARG A 104 -4.15 0.12 -7.71
N VAL A 105 -4.90 -0.03 -6.63
CA VAL A 105 -4.65 0.67 -5.37
C VAL A 105 -4.40 -0.34 -4.25
N THR A 106 -3.41 -0.07 -3.39
CA THR A 106 -3.25 -0.81 -2.13
C THR A 106 -3.53 0.09 -0.93
N ALA A 107 -4.17 -0.46 0.09
CA ALA A 107 -4.48 0.26 1.33
C ALA A 107 -4.46 -0.68 2.55
N PRO A 108 -4.19 -0.17 3.79
CA PRO A 108 -4.33 -0.94 5.01
C PRO A 108 -5.74 -1.52 5.15
N VAL A 109 -5.84 -2.75 5.62
CA VAL A 109 -7.12 -3.48 5.67
C VAL A 109 -8.21 -2.71 6.41
N ALA A 110 -7.93 -2.21 7.62
CA ALA A 110 -8.89 -1.47 8.43
C ALA A 110 -9.36 -0.18 7.76
N LEU A 111 -8.44 0.62 7.20
CA LEU A 111 -8.76 1.85 6.48
C LEU A 111 -9.60 1.56 5.23
N ALA A 112 -9.18 0.56 4.45
CA ALA A 112 -9.90 0.17 3.23
C ALA A 112 -11.33 -0.26 3.55
N ARG A 113 -11.52 -1.17 4.49
CA ARG A 113 -12.85 -1.72 4.82
C ARG A 113 -13.79 -0.70 5.44
N GLN A 114 -13.29 0.10 6.37
CA GLN A 114 -14.14 0.96 7.19
C GLN A 114 -14.34 2.36 6.59
N GLN A 115 -13.35 2.87 5.87
CA GLN A 115 -13.37 4.25 5.39
C GLN A 115 -13.47 4.35 3.87
N LEU A 116 -12.74 3.52 3.13
CA LEU A 116 -12.72 3.59 1.68
C LEU A 116 -13.93 2.88 1.05
N MET A 117 -14.17 1.61 1.40
CA MET A 117 -15.25 0.79 0.81
C MET A 117 -16.64 1.42 0.89
N PRO A 118 -17.08 2.04 2.02
CA PRO A 118 -18.40 2.69 2.07
C PRO A 118 -18.54 3.88 1.12
N ARG A 119 -17.43 4.52 0.74
CA ARG A 119 -17.38 5.70 -0.11
C ARG A 119 -17.16 5.40 -1.59
N LEU A 120 -16.49 4.27 -1.92
CA LEU A 120 -16.16 3.87 -3.30
C LEU A 120 -17.35 3.84 -4.28
N PRO A 121 -18.57 3.41 -3.90
CA PRO A 121 -19.69 3.42 -4.82
C PRO A 121 -20.01 4.79 -5.42
N ALA A 122 -19.78 5.88 -4.69
CA ALA A 122 -19.96 7.24 -5.20
C ALA A 122 -18.91 7.57 -6.28
N PHE A 123 -17.64 7.23 -6.03
CA PHE A 123 -16.57 7.41 -6.99
C PHE A 123 -16.79 6.62 -8.29
N LEU A 124 -17.11 5.33 -8.18
CA LEU A 124 -17.29 4.45 -9.35
C LEU A 124 -18.53 4.82 -10.19
N ARG A 125 -19.56 5.43 -9.57
CA ARG A 125 -20.68 6.01 -10.31
C ARG A 125 -20.32 7.30 -11.04
N ALA A 126 -19.45 8.13 -10.45
CA ALA A 126 -18.98 9.37 -11.07
C ALA A 126 -18.01 9.10 -12.24
N TYR A 127 -17.25 8.00 -12.16
CA TYR A 127 -16.24 7.62 -13.15
C TYR A 127 -16.45 6.17 -13.64
N PRO A 128 -17.50 5.91 -14.43
CA PRO A 128 -17.92 4.54 -14.81
C PRO A 128 -16.92 3.81 -15.71
N GLU A 129 -16.01 4.51 -16.37
CA GLU A 129 -14.97 3.92 -17.20
C GLU A 129 -13.70 3.54 -16.41
N VAL A 130 -13.62 3.90 -15.12
CA VAL A 130 -12.54 3.50 -14.23
C VAL A 130 -12.84 2.12 -13.62
N ARG A 131 -11.91 1.20 -13.74
CA ARG A 131 -11.95 -0.13 -13.11
C ARG A 131 -10.96 -0.18 -11.96
N LEU A 132 -11.47 -0.07 -10.73
CA LEU A 132 -10.65 -0.10 -9.53
C LEU A 132 -10.36 -1.53 -9.09
N GLU A 133 -9.09 -1.85 -8.88
CA GLU A 133 -8.62 -3.06 -8.21
C GLU A 133 -7.99 -2.65 -6.88
N LEU A 134 -8.59 -3.09 -5.77
CA LEU A 134 -8.16 -2.75 -4.42
C LEU A 134 -7.48 -3.95 -3.75
N ASP A 135 -6.18 -3.83 -3.50
CA ASP A 135 -5.41 -4.77 -2.69
C ASP A 135 -5.37 -4.28 -1.23
N MET A 136 -6.07 -5.00 -0.35
CA MET A 136 -6.11 -4.68 1.08
C MET A 136 -4.99 -5.43 1.80
N SER A 137 -3.95 -4.70 2.23
CA SER A 137 -2.79 -5.29 2.88
C SER A 137 -2.13 -4.33 3.88
N ASP A 138 -1.85 -4.84 5.07
CA ASP A 138 -1.11 -4.13 6.11
C ASP A 138 0.42 -4.25 5.91
N ASN A 139 0.87 -5.04 4.95
CA ASN A 139 2.28 -5.15 4.58
C ASN A 139 2.68 -4.03 3.62
N LEU A 140 3.90 -3.51 3.82
CA LEU A 140 4.52 -2.61 2.84
C LEU A 140 4.91 -3.42 1.60
N ARG A 141 4.37 -3.01 0.45
CA ARG A 141 4.61 -3.63 -0.85
C ARG A 141 5.33 -2.68 -1.79
N SER A 142 6.16 -3.23 -2.66
CA SER A 142 6.79 -2.44 -3.72
C SER A 142 5.76 -2.14 -4.80
N LEU A 143 5.38 -0.87 -4.95
CA LEU A 143 4.39 -0.45 -5.94
C LEU A 143 4.83 -0.80 -7.36
N THR A 144 6.10 -0.58 -7.67
CA THR A 144 6.66 -0.84 -9.00
C THR A 144 6.72 -2.34 -9.32
N LEU A 145 7.19 -3.18 -8.38
CA LEU A 145 7.32 -4.63 -8.61
C LEU A 145 5.98 -5.32 -8.76
N GLU A 146 4.96 -4.85 -8.04
CA GLU A 146 3.62 -5.43 -8.07
C GLU A 146 2.69 -4.75 -9.09
N GLY A 147 3.18 -3.72 -9.79
CA GLY A 147 2.42 -2.97 -10.79
C GLY A 147 1.21 -2.26 -10.18
N LEU A 148 1.37 -1.70 -8.99
CA LEU A 148 0.37 -0.88 -8.30
C LEU A 148 0.52 0.58 -8.71
N ASP A 149 -0.58 1.25 -8.98
CA ASP A 149 -0.59 2.65 -9.41
C ASP A 149 -0.54 3.61 -8.22
N LEU A 150 -1.12 3.20 -7.08
CA LEU A 150 -1.27 4.05 -5.89
C LEU A 150 -1.27 3.20 -4.62
N ALA A 151 -0.63 3.71 -3.57
CA ALA A 151 -0.80 3.21 -2.21
C ALA A 151 -1.44 4.28 -1.32
N ILE A 152 -2.41 3.88 -0.52
CA ILE A 152 -2.88 4.70 0.61
C ILE A 152 -2.13 4.18 1.84
N ARG A 153 -1.41 5.05 2.54
CA ARG A 153 -0.56 4.63 3.65
C ARG A 153 -0.56 5.63 4.80
N HIS A 154 -0.43 5.08 5.98
CA HIS A 154 -0.17 5.77 7.23
C HIS A 154 1.36 5.97 7.34
N THR A 155 1.87 7.11 6.93
CA THR A 155 3.30 7.38 6.92
C THR A 155 3.60 8.85 7.13
N ALA A 156 4.70 9.13 7.84
CA ALA A 156 5.17 10.50 8.04
C ALA A 156 5.95 11.02 6.84
N VAL A 157 6.66 10.15 6.13
CA VAL A 157 7.54 10.50 5.01
C VAL A 157 7.37 9.49 3.88
N ALA A 158 7.20 9.99 2.66
CA ALA A 158 7.28 9.16 1.46
C ALA A 158 8.75 8.97 1.06
N PRO A 159 9.11 7.83 0.45
CA PRO A 159 10.45 7.68 -0.14
C PRO A 159 10.72 8.75 -1.21
N ASP A 160 11.96 9.21 -1.36
CA ASP A 160 12.36 10.25 -2.31
C ASP A 160 12.05 9.90 -3.78
N THR A 161 11.88 8.61 -4.08
CA THR A 161 11.50 8.11 -5.40
C THR A 161 9.99 8.11 -5.67
N HIS A 162 9.21 8.66 -4.73
CA HIS A 162 7.74 8.65 -4.77
C HIS A 162 7.17 10.07 -4.64
N VAL A 163 5.98 10.26 -5.16
CA VAL A 163 5.15 11.45 -4.92
C VAL A 163 4.09 11.06 -3.90
N ALA A 164 3.91 11.91 -2.89
CA ALA A 164 2.90 11.73 -1.85
C ALA A 164 1.98 12.93 -1.78
N TRP A 165 0.68 12.66 -1.68
CA TRP A 165 -0.36 13.66 -1.40
C TRP A 165 -0.94 13.39 -0.03
N PRO A 166 -0.91 14.35 0.91
CA PRO A 166 -1.62 14.23 2.16
C PRO A 166 -3.12 14.19 1.89
N LEU A 167 -3.81 13.21 2.47
CA LEU A 167 -5.26 13.04 2.35
C LEU A 167 -5.98 13.65 3.56
N CYS A 168 -5.56 13.28 4.76
CA CYS A 168 -6.10 13.79 6.02
C CYS A 168 -5.15 13.55 7.18
N THR A 169 -5.42 14.22 8.29
CA THR A 169 -4.81 13.90 9.58
C THR A 169 -5.58 12.77 10.26
N THR A 170 -4.89 12.04 11.10
CA THR A 170 -5.41 10.94 11.93
C THR A 170 -4.66 10.94 13.25
N GLN A 171 -5.18 10.26 14.26
CA GLN A 171 -4.53 10.15 15.56
C GLN A 171 -4.64 8.73 16.12
N SER A 172 -3.75 8.40 17.02
CA SER A 172 -3.85 7.19 17.84
C SER A 172 -4.81 7.41 18.99
N VAL A 173 -5.64 6.41 19.29
CA VAL A 173 -6.57 6.43 20.44
C VAL A 173 -6.46 5.14 21.23
N LEU A 174 -6.59 5.24 22.55
CA LEU A 174 -6.76 4.09 23.42
C LEU A 174 -8.23 3.81 23.59
N VAL A 175 -8.63 2.57 23.39
CA VAL A 175 -10.04 2.17 23.48
C VAL A 175 -10.22 0.88 24.27
N ALA A 176 -11.30 0.80 25.04
CA ALA A 176 -11.73 -0.40 25.75
C ALA A 176 -13.25 -0.48 25.82
N ASN A 177 -13.80 -1.66 26.11
CA ASN A 177 -15.21 -1.75 26.41
C ASN A 177 -15.48 -1.45 27.89
N ARG A 178 -16.70 -1.01 28.22
CA ARG A 178 -17.09 -0.63 29.57
C ARG A 178 -17.08 -1.81 30.56
N ALA A 179 -17.32 -3.03 30.08
CA ALA A 179 -17.32 -4.21 30.92
C ALA A 179 -15.91 -4.57 31.41
N TYR A 180 -14.91 -4.45 30.54
CA TYR A 180 -13.50 -4.59 30.91
C TYR A 180 -13.11 -3.56 31.98
N LEU A 181 -13.38 -2.28 31.75
CA LEU A 181 -13.01 -1.20 32.66
C LEU A 181 -13.73 -1.31 34.03
N ARG A 182 -14.96 -1.79 34.07
CA ARG A 182 -15.63 -2.05 35.34
C ARG A 182 -14.98 -3.17 36.17
N ARG A 183 -14.39 -4.16 35.48
CA ARG A 183 -13.74 -5.30 36.14
C ARG A 183 -12.33 -4.99 36.59
N THR A 184 -11.57 -4.21 35.85
CA THR A 184 -10.13 -3.99 36.05
C THR A 184 -9.79 -2.60 36.59
N GLY A 185 -10.75 -1.68 36.65
CA GLY A 185 -10.55 -0.28 36.97
C GLY A 185 -10.38 0.57 35.70
N ILE A 186 -10.51 1.88 35.85
CA ILE A 186 -10.30 2.87 34.80
C ILE A 186 -8.93 3.49 35.02
N PRO A 187 -7.97 3.34 34.10
CA PRO A 187 -6.68 4.01 34.25
C PRO A 187 -6.85 5.52 34.16
N THR A 188 -6.14 6.25 35.00
CA THR A 188 -6.18 7.72 35.13
C THR A 188 -4.87 8.36 34.62
N THR A 189 -3.80 7.57 34.62
CA THR A 189 -2.50 7.96 34.11
C THR A 189 -1.92 6.89 33.19
N PRO A 190 -0.97 7.22 32.29
CA PRO A 190 -0.33 6.22 31.45
C PRO A 190 0.36 5.09 32.24
N ASP A 191 0.89 5.35 33.43
CA ASP A 191 1.57 4.34 34.24
C ASP A 191 0.59 3.26 34.75
N ASP A 192 -0.68 3.56 34.90
CA ASP A 192 -1.71 2.58 35.29
C ASP A 192 -1.85 1.45 34.27
N LEU A 193 -1.47 1.70 33.01
CA LEU A 193 -1.51 0.69 31.93
C LEU A 193 -0.65 -0.55 32.20
N ARG A 194 0.34 -0.44 33.11
CA ARG A 194 1.15 -1.58 33.57
C ARG A 194 0.32 -2.67 34.26
N GLN A 195 -0.85 -2.31 34.75
CA GLN A 195 -1.76 -3.20 35.46
C GLN A 195 -2.93 -3.66 34.58
N HIS A 196 -2.93 -3.28 33.29
CA HIS A 196 -3.96 -3.63 32.34
C HIS A 196 -3.45 -4.55 31.23
N ASP A 197 -4.37 -5.34 30.69
CA ASP A 197 -4.13 -6.09 29.45
C ASP A 197 -4.11 -5.11 28.27
N CYS A 198 -2.94 -4.89 27.68
CA CYS A 198 -2.73 -3.96 26.58
C CYS A 198 -2.59 -4.72 25.25
N LEU A 199 -3.52 -4.49 24.32
CA LEU A 199 -3.56 -5.11 23.01
C LEU A 199 -2.78 -4.25 22.02
N HIS A 200 -1.68 -4.78 21.46
CA HIS A 200 -0.69 -3.96 20.77
C HIS A 200 -0.23 -4.52 19.42
N TYR A 201 0.39 -3.66 18.62
CA TYR A 201 1.09 -4.10 17.42
C TYR A 201 2.41 -4.81 17.77
N PRO A 202 2.70 -5.97 17.14
CA PRO A 202 3.98 -6.64 17.36
C PRO A 202 5.12 -5.80 16.81
N ARG A 203 6.19 -5.60 17.60
CA ARG A 203 7.46 -5.02 17.18
C ARG A 203 8.54 -6.11 17.26
N THR A 204 9.37 -6.21 16.23
CA THR A 204 10.24 -7.38 16.01
C THR A 204 11.48 -7.43 16.88
N GLN A 205 11.86 -6.36 17.57
CA GLN A 205 13.14 -6.29 18.32
C GLN A 205 13.06 -5.59 19.68
N GLU A 206 11.93 -5.02 20.08
CA GLU A 206 11.79 -4.27 21.30
C GLU A 206 10.60 -4.74 22.13
N ALA A 207 10.71 -4.65 23.45
CA ALA A 207 9.55 -4.83 24.31
C ALA A 207 8.48 -3.79 23.97
N PRO A 208 7.19 -4.19 23.89
CA PRO A 208 6.13 -3.27 23.53
C PRO A 208 6.03 -2.14 24.57
N ALA A 209 6.04 -0.90 24.07
CA ALA A 209 5.87 0.28 24.90
C ALA A 209 5.05 1.33 24.14
N TRP A 210 4.24 2.08 24.86
CA TRP A 210 3.46 3.19 24.33
C TRP A 210 3.96 4.50 24.91
N THR A 211 4.04 5.51 24.05
CA THR A 211 4.49 6.86 24.44
C THR A 211 3.31 7.83 24.40
N PHE A 212 3.25 8.69 25.41
CA PHE A 212 2.16 9.62 25.61
C PHE A 212 2.68 11.05 25.80
N GLU A 213 1.92 12.00 25.26
CA GLU A 213 2.06 13.42 25.53
C GLU A 213 0.76 13.92 26.19
N PRO A 214 0.82 14.85 27.15
CA PRO A 214 -0.38 15.45 27.73
C PRO A 214 -1.10 16.28 26.65
N MET A 215 -2.44 16.27 26.66
CA MET A 215 -3.25 17.11 25.75
C MET A 215 -3.01 18.59 25.99
N VAL A 216 -2.71 18.98 27.23
CA VAL A 216 -2.33 20.37 27.59
C VAL A 216 -0.79 20.46 27.56
N PRO A 217 -0.20 21.24 26.63
CA PRO A 217 1.24 21.40 26.56
C PRO A 217 1.84 21.93 27.87
N GLY A 218 2.90 21.25 28.34
CA GLY A 218 3.62 21.65 29.56
C GLY A 218 2.97 21.18 30.89
N ALA A 219 1.81 20.52 30.85
CA ALA A 219 1.17 20.00 32.07
C ALA A 219 1.95 18.84 32.69
N SER A 220 2.63 18.04 31.87
CA SER A 220 3.46 16.90 32.30
C SER A 220 4.51 16.58 31.23
N PRO A 221 5.62 15.91 31.58
CA PRO A 221 6.57 15.43 30.58
C PRO A 221 5.97 14.32 29.71
N ARG A 222 6.58 14.08 28.57
CA ARG A 222 6.33 12.91 27.73
C ARG A 222 6.64 11.63 28.52
N LEU A 223 5.71 10.66 28.52
CA LEU A 223 5.83 9.41 29.26
C LEU A 223 5.88 8.23 28.29
N THR A 224 6.82 7.30 28.52
CA THR A 224 6.87 6.02 27.80
C THR A 224 6.64 4.89 28.82
N VAL A 225 5.61 4.10 28.58
CA VAL A 225 5.18 3.04 29.46
C VAL A 225 5.32 1.69 28.77
N PRO A 226 6.06 0.72 29.32
CA PRO A 226 6.05 -0.64 28.85
C PRO A 226 4.64 -1.24 29.03
N VAL A 227 4.16 -1.93 28.03
CA VAL A 227 2.82 -2.54 28.03
C VAL A 227 2.92 -4.04 27.79
N THR A 228 2.00 -4.77 28.39
CA THR A 228 1.89 -6.23 28.22
C THR A 228 0.43 -6.61 28.03
N GLY A 229 0.17 -7.73 27.37
CA GLY A 229 -1.19 -8.20 27.19
C GLY A 229 -1.25 -9.52 26.40
N PRO A 230 -2.43 -10.15 26.38
CA PRO A 230 -2.59 -11.50 25.85
C PRO A 230 -2.59 -11.56 24.32
N LEU A 231 -2.68 -10.40 23.61
CA LEU A 231 -2.79 -10.36 22.16
C LEU A 231 -1.91 -9.28 21.56
N ALA A 232 -1.10 -9.67 20.58
CA ALA A 232 -0.46 -8.78 19.64
C ALA A 232 -0.93 -9.12 18.22
N ALA A 233 -1.33 -8.11 17.42
CA ALA A 233 -1.76 -8.30 16.05
C ALA A 233 -1.33 -7.12 15.19
N ASN A 234 -0.94 -7.38 13.94
CA ASN A 234 -0.52 -6.36 12.97
C ASN A 234 -1.70 -5.71 12.22
N ASN A 235 -2.90 -5.82 12.76
CA ASN A 235 -4.13 -5.30 12.17
C ASN A 235 -4.99 -4.59 13.22
N SER A 236 -5.34 -3.33 12.98
CA SER A 236 -6.11 -2.52 13.94
C SER A 236 -7.56 -2.97 14.12
N GLU A 237 -8.16 -3.61 13.10
CA GLU A 237 -9.51 -4.19 13.25
C GLU A 237 -9.49 -5.35 14.26
N ALA A 238 -8.49 -6.23 14.17
CA ALA A 238 -8.35 -7.35 15.09
C ALA A 238 -8.17 -6.88 16.55
N LEU A 239 -7.34 -5.85 16.77
CA LEU A 239 -7.14 -5.25 18.09
C LEU A 239 -8.41 -4.57 18.60
N ARG A 240 -9.12 -3.81 17.75
CA ARG A 240 -10.40 -3.20 18.07
C ARG A 240 -11.45 -4.25 18.46
N ASP A 241 -11.55 -5.32 17.69
CA ASP A 241 -12.54 -6.38 17.92
C ASP A 241 -12.25 -7.14 19.21
N ALA A 242 -10.97 -7.36 19.54
CA ALA A 242 -10.57 -7.90 20.82
C ALA A 242 -10.92 -6.96 21.99
N ALA A 243 -10.76 -5.65 21.83
CA ALA A 243 -11.20 -4.66 22.82
C ALA A 243 -12.73 -4.64 22.96
N LEU A 244 -13.48 -4.74 21.86
CA LEU A 244 -14.95 -4.90 21.88
C LEU A 244 -15.37 -6.16 22.63
N ALA A 245 -14.64 -7.26 22.51
CA ALA A 245 -14.87 -8.50 23.24
C ALA A 245 -14.45 -8.41 24.74
N GLY A 246 -13.85 -7.30 25.18
CA GLY A 246 -13.44 -7.09 26.57
C GLY A 246 -12.14 -7.77 26.97
N LEU A 247 -11.25 -8.02 25.99
CA LEU A 247 -9.97 -8.66 26.25
C LEU A 247 -8.96 -7.70 26.88
N GLY A 248 -9.08 -6.39 26.61
CA GLY A 248 -8.13 -5.40 27.13
C GLY A 248 -8.35 -4.00 26.57
N ILE A 249 -7.32 -3.16 26.73
CA ILE A 249 -7.20 -1.81 26.18
C ILE A 249 -6.40 -1.90 24.89
N ALA A 250 -6.95 -1.41 23.76
CA ALA A 250 -6.27 -1.41 22.47
C ALA A 250 -5.80 -0.01 22.08
N LEU A 251 -4.56 0.09 21.59
CA LEU A 251 -4.07 1.28 20.90
C LEU A 251 -4.28 1.10 19.39
N VAL A 252 -5.14 1.92 18.81
CA VAL A 252 -5.54 1.83 17.40
C VAL A 252 -5.63 3.23 16.78
N PRO A 253 -5.56 3.35 15.45
CA PRO A 253 -5.91 4.60 14.77
C PRO A 253 -7.40 4.96 14.98
N ASP A 254 -7.70 6.24 15.05
CA ASP A 254 -9.05 6.79 15.22
C ASP A 254 -10.05 6.26 14.19
N PHE A 255 -9.67 6.18 12.91
CA PHE A 255 -10.52 5.66 11.84
C PHE A 255 -10.95 4.20 12.07
N SER A 256 -10.16 3.42 12.81
CA SER A 256 -10.49 2.03 13.16
C SER A 256 -11.49 1.93 14.30
N ALA A 257 -11.46 2.89 15.23
CA ALA A 257 -12.31 2.91 16.41
C ALA A 257 -13.60 3.72 16.23
N GLN A 258 -13.65 4.65 15.26
CA GLN A 258 -14.69 5.66 15.07
C GLN A 258 -16.12 5.11 15.22
N ALA A 259 -16.49 4.12 14.45
CA ALA A 259 -17.85 3.57 14.46
C ALA A 259 -18.22 2.93 15.81
N ALA A 260 -17.26 2.31 16.48
CA ALA A 260 -17.48 1.67 17.79
C ALA A 260 -17.58 2.70 18.93
N LEU A 261 -16.83 3.80 18.85
CA LEU A 261 -16.92 4.94 19.76
C LEU A 261 -18.27 5.66 19.61
N GLN A 262 -18.65 6.00 18.38
CA GLN A 262 -19.94 6.65 18.07
C GLN A 262 -21.13 5.79 18.52
N ALA A 263 -21.04 4.46 18.40
CA ALA A 263 -22.08 3.54 18.87
C ALA A 263 -22.04 3.29 20.38
N GLY A 264 -21.09 3.87 21.13
CA GLY A 264 -20.91 3.69 22.57
C GLY A 264 -20.49 2.26 22.99
N LYS A 265 -20.07 1.42 22.03
CA LYS A 265 -19.58 0.05 22.26
C LYS A 265 -18.16 0.03 22.81
N LEU A 266 -17.36 1.00 22.44
CA LEU A 266 -16.06 1.32 23.02
C LEU A 266 -16.12 2.69 23.68
N VAL A 267 -15.21 2.94 24.59
CA VAL A 267 -14.96 4.25 25.19
C VAL A 267 -13.48 4.56 25.06
N GLU A 268 -13.17 5.83 24.94
CA GLU A 268 -11.80 6.31 24.96
C GLU A 268 -11.24 6.21 26.39
N VAL A 269 -9.98 5.78 26.46
CA VAL A 269 -9.23 5.61 27.69
C VAL A 269 -8.11 6.62 27.72
N LEU A 270 -7.86 7.26 28.86
CA LEU A 270 -6.87 8.34 29.03
C LEU A 270 -7.10 9.51 28.07
N PRO A 271 -8.28 10.14 28.02
CA PRO A 271 -8.59 11.20 27.04
C PRO A 271 -7.72 12.47 27.22
N ASP A 272 -7.10 12.66 28.37
CA ASP A 272 -6.18 13.78 28.64
C ASP A 272 -4.75 13.53 28.13
N TRP A 273 -4.49 12.36 27.54
CA TRP A 273 -3.21 11.93 27.03
C TRP A 273 -3.28 11.50 25.56
N ARG A 274 -2.39 12.05 24.75
CA ARG A 274 -2.27 11.71 23.32
C ARG A 274 -1.21 10.62 23.12
N PRO A 275 -1.56 9.41 22.68
CA PRO A 275 -0.57 8.43 22.26
C PRO A 275 0.19 8.89 21.02
N VAL A 276 1.52 8.75 21.01
CA VAL A 276 2.38 9.19 19.91
C VAL A 276 3.38 8.11 19.50
N GLY A 277 3.84 8.17 18.25
CA GLY A 277 4.95 7.35 17.73
C GLY A 277 4.56 5.93 17.31
N THR A 278 3.36 5.45 17.59
CA THR A 278 2.91 4.11 17.16
C THR A 278 2.43 4.13 15.72
N PHE A 279 1.65 5.13 15.36
CA PHE A 279 1.19 5.38 13.98
C PHE A 279 1.57 6.79 13.55
N SER A 280 1.66 7.01 12.25
CA SER A 280 1.81 8.35 11.70
C SER A 280 0.55 9.19 11.93
N GLU A 281 0.69 10.50 11.99
CA GLU A 281 -0.45 11.42 12.15
C GLU A 281 -1.06 11.87 10.82
N THR A 282 -0.59 11.31 9.70
CA THR A 282 -1.10 11.65 8.36
C THR A 282 -1.28 10.41 7.52
N ILE A 283 -2.39 10.37 6.79
CA ILE A 283 -2.63 9.39 5.73
C ILE A 283 -2.27 10.05 4.40
N HIS A 284 -1.46 9.36 3.62
CA HIS A 284 -1.02 9.81 2.30
C HIS A 284 -1.49 8.86 1.20
N ALA A 285 -1.77 9.42 0.03
CA ALA A 285 -1.76 8.71 -1.23
C ALA A 285 -0.35 8.81 -1.80
N ILE A 286 0.25 7.68 -2.17
CA ILE A 286 1.67 7.59 -2.58
C ILE A 286 1.75 6.81 -3.88
N ARG A 287 2.52 7.32 -4.83
CA ARG A 287 2.84 6.62 -6.08
C ARG A 287 4.31 6.77 -6.44
N PRO A 288 4.88 5.84 -7.24
CA PRO A 288 6.20 6.05 -7.83
C PRO A 288 6.23 7.34 -8.65
N TYR A 289 7.34 8.07 -8.62
CA TYR A 289 7.49 9.26 -9.46
C TYR A 289 7.43 8.87 -10.93
N SER A 290 6.64 9.61 -11.68
CA SER A 290 6.57 9.57 -13.14
C SER A 290 6.18 10.95 -13.65
N ALA A 291 6.70 11.33 -14.79
CA ALA A 291 6.46 12.65 -15.39
C ALA A 291 4.98 12.87 -15.76
N HIS A 292 4.24 11.78 -16.00
CA HIS A 292 2.81 11.81 -16.29
C HIS A 292 2.02 11.12 -15.18
N VAL A 293 0.97 11.78 -14.70
CA VAL A 293 0.00 11.21 -13.75
C VAL A 293 -1.22 10.77 -14.55
N PRO A 294 -1.55 9.46 -14.63
CA PRO A 294 -2.76 9.00 -15.27
C PRO A 294 -3.99 9.69 -14.68
N ARG A 295 -4.92 10.10 -15.55
CA ARG A 295 -6.10 10.87 -15.12
C ARG A 295 -6.95 10.13 -14.10
N ALA A 296 -7.09 8.82 -14.23
CA ALA A 296 -7.76 7.98 -13.23
C ALA A 296 -7.12 8.08 -11.84
N VAL A 297 -5.77 8.13 -11.76
CA VAL A 297 -5.05 8.34 -10.49
C VAL A 297 -5.32 9.74 -9.96
N ALA A 298 -5.21 10.77 -10.80
CA ALA A 298 -5.38 12.17 -10.39
C ALA A 298 -6.77 12.42 -9.80
N VAL A 299 -7.84 12.01 -10.50
CA VAL A 299 -9.22 12.20 -10.01
C VAL A 299 -9.52 11.34 -8.78
N PHE A 300 -8.89 10.17 -8.65
CA PHE A 300 -9.06 9.35 -7.46
C PHE A 300 -8.38 9.96 -6.23
N VAL A 301 -7.19 10.53 -6.39
CA VAL A 301 -6.50 11.25 -5.29
C VAL A 301 -7.28 12.49 -4.88
N GLU A 302 -7.79 13.26 -5.83
CA GLU A 302 -8.63 14.44 -5.53
C GLU A 302 -9.91 14.04 -4.79
N TRP A 303 -10.60 13.03 -5.27
CA TRP A 303 -11.78 12.50 -4.61
C TRP A 303 -11.47 11.96 -3.19
N LEU A 304 -10.33 11.28 -3.00
CA LEU A 304 -9.91 10.83 -1.66
C LEU A 304 -9.68 12.01 -0.71
N ARG A 305 -9.04 13.08 -1.18
CA ARG A 305 -8.81 14.27 -0.37
C ARG A 305 -10.13 14.92 0.09
N GLU A 306 -11.11 15.03 -0.81
CA GLU A 306 -12.44 15.51 -0.48
C GLU A 306 -13.17 14.58 0.50
N ALA A 307 -13.17 13.26 0.22
CA ALA A 307 -13.86 12.27 1.01
C ALA A 307 -13.31 12.11 2.43
N PHE A 308 -12.01 12.40 2.63
CA PHE A 308 -11.32 12.28 3.92
C PHE A 308 -11.07 13.65 4.60
N ALA A 309 -11.39 14.76 3.95
CA ALA A 309 -11.20 16.10 4.52
C ALA A 309 -11.80 16.29 5.93
N PRO A 310 -12.96 15.69 6.29
CA PRO A 310 -13.50 15.79 7.65
C PRO A 310 -12.68 15.08 8.72
N GLY A 311 -11.74 14.20 8.32
CA GLY A 311 -11.02 13.32 9.27
C GLY A 311 -11.90 12.22 9.84
N PHE A 312 -11.47 11.65 10.98
CA PHE A 312 -12.09 10.46 11.58
C PHE A 312 -12.42 10.63 13.07
N ARG A 313 -12.51 11.86 13.55
CA ARG A 313 -12.90 12.10 14.94
C ARG A 313 -14.33 11.61 15.19
N ALA A 314 -14.53 10.94 16.33
CA ALA A 314 -15.83 10.46 16.78
C ALA A 314 -16.70 11.60 17.33
#